data_5ae316b738d311431dc4b0d42ef3c6d9
#
_entry.id   5ae316b738d311431dc4b0d42ef3c6d9
#
_cell.length_a   1.000
_cell.length_b   1.000
_cell.length_c   1.000
_cell.angle_alpha   90.00
_cell.angle_beta   90.00
_cell.angle_gamma   90.00
#
_symmetry.space_group_name_H-M   'P 1'
#
loop_
_entity.id
_entity.type
_entity.pdbx_description
1 polymer ?
#
loop_
_entity_poly.entity_id
_entity_poly.type
_entity_poly.pdbx_seq_one_letter_code
_entity_poly.pdbx_strand_id
1 'polypeptide(L)'
;MISPLAIVTIIVISTLLFGSVETWAIAITGIITIAFFDIWFIRRFREAFRLQAPWEKWIAISIVAFFSLSILQLIPLPSYILKAVSPGEYSIINRLSLSSVSAISLYRHATMLEAVKFSLYLMVFLMASFGIEGRRDLKRIINSLIVFGFLLSIFAIIQKATWNGKIYWFRELSSGGSAFGPFVNRNHFAGLIGMLIPLALGVSLESRIRGKQAFFGFLCVVMGIALFYSLSRGGIISFFASISVFSGILLYNRTSKKSVFFIAVFLSVLFAYLIYLGISPVIERFAQAEKDTSMAQRIIAWQGTIKAIGDFWLFGSGLGTFQYVFPVYYPSGLQLFYDHAHNDYLEFFLETGLIGAVIMASFFFSLIMGIIKSNWNKGGIYIRAGLIASITSILIHSLVDFNLHIPSNAITFSAVLGLLVAGLRMDAEGDKEPFMLKYGWDDE
;
A
#
# COMPACT_ATOMS: atom_id res chain seq x y z
N MET A 1 22.22 6.77 9.26
CA MET A 1 21.54 5.91 10.25
C MET A 1 20.15 6.37 10.67
N ILE A 2 19.77 7.65 10.49
CA ILE A 2 18.43 8.14 10.91
C ILE A 2 17.29 7.60 10.06
N SER A 3 17.46 7.58 8.72
CA SER A 3 16.38 7.16 7.81
C SER A 3 15.87 5.73 8.03
N PRO A 4 16.71 4.72 8.23
CA PRO A 4 16.23 3.35 8.50
C PRO A 4 15.39 3.27 9.77
N LEU A 5 15.84 3.89 10.87
CA LEU A 5 15.10 3.92 12.13
C LEU A 5 13.78 4.67 11.97
N ALA A 6 13.80 5.83 11.33
CA ALA A 6 12.62 6.66 11.12
C ALA A 6 11.51 5.90 10.35
N ILE A 7 11.85 5.32 9.20
CA ILE A 7 10.89 4.61 8.35
C ILE A 7 10.25 3.44 9.12
N VAL A 8 11.07 2.63 9.79
CA VAL A 8 10.57 1.49 10.58
C VAL A 8 9.68 1.98 11.74
N THR A 9 10.10 3.01 12.47
CA THR A 9 9.33 3.57 13.59
C THR A 9 7.97 4.10 13.13
N ILE A 10 7.91 4.84 12.01
CA ILE A 10 6.66 5.37 11.46
C ILE A 10 5.71 4.23 11.10
N ILE A 11 6.21 3.19 10.40
CA ILE A 11 5.39 2.02 10.01
C ILE A 11 4.88 1.27 11.24
N VAL A 12 5.73 1.01 12.22
CA VAL A 12 5.34 0.31 13.45
C VAL A 12 4.28 1.10 14.22
N ILE A 13 4.52 2.39 14.47
CA ILE A 13 3.59 3.23 15.22
C ILE A 13 2.26 3.34 14.49
N SER A 14 2.28 3.67 13.18
CA SER A 14 1.04 3.80 12.40
C SER A 14 0.21 2.51 12.41
N THR A 15 0.86 1.35 12.39
CA THR A 15 0.18 0.05 12.43
C THR A 15 -0.40 -0.24 13.80
N LEU A 16 0.39 -0.06 14.88
CA LEU A 16 -0.04 -0.36 16.24
C LEU A 16 -1.13 0.59 16.73
N LEU A 17 -1.22 1.79 16.20
CA LEU A 17 -2.30 2.75 16.44
C LEU A 17 -3.52 2.47 15.54
N PHE A 18 -3.96 1.21 15.52
CA PHE A 18 -5.18 0.75 14.80
C PHE A 18 -5.14 1.03 13.29
N GLY A 19 -3.95 0.96 12.67
CA GLY A 19 -3.76 1.33 11.26
C GLY A 19 -3.78 2.84 11.01
N SER A 20 -3.79 3.66 12.07
CA SER A 20 -3.90 5.13 12.05
C SER A 20 -5.17 5.65 11.37
N VAL A 21 -6.28 4.89 11.47
CA VAL A 21 -7.57 5.30 10.87
C VAL A 21 -8.29 6.38 11.68
N GLU A 22 -8.02 6.47 12.98
CA GLU A 22 -8.60 7.48 13.86
C GLU A 22 -7.87 8.82 13.72
N THR A 23 -8.61 9.94 13.85
CA THR A 23 -8.05 11.29 13.72
C THR A 23 -6.88 11.54 14.65
N TRP A 24 -6.96 11.10 15.92
CA TRP A 24 -5.85 11.25 16.88
C TRP A 24 -4.65 10.39 16.50
N ALA A 25 -4.87 9.18 15.96
CA ALA A 25 -3.81 8.25 15.61
C ALA A 25 -3.04 8.73 14.37
N ILE A 26 -3.75 9.23 13.34
CA ILE A 26 -3.08 9.83 12.16
C ILE A 26 -2.37 11.13 12.53
N ALA A 27 -2.89 11.92 13.49
CA ALA A 27 -2.22 13.12 13.97
C ALA A 27 -0.88 12.79 14.65
N ILE A 28 -0.85 11.80 15.57
CA ILE A 28 0.40 11.33 16.20
C ILE A 28 1.38 10.82 15.13
N THR A 29 0.91 9.96 14.22
CA THR A 29 1.74 9.44 13.13
C THR A 29 2.29 10.57 12.25
N GLY A 30 1.47 11.58 11.97
CA GLY A 30 1.86 12.76 11.19
C GLY A 30 2.95 13.57 11.88
N ILE A 31 2.79 13.88 13.17
CA ILE A 31 3.80 14.62 13.97
C ILE A 31 5.14 13.88 13.94
N ILE A 32 5.13 12.56 14.16
CA ILE A 32 6.34 11.74 14.12
C ILE A 32 6.96 11.73 12.73
N THR A 33 6.13 11.61 11.68
CA THR A 33 6.60 11.61 10.29
C THR A 33 7.26 12.94 9.93
N ILE A 34 6.62 14.07 10.26
CA ILE A 34 7.15 15.42 10.03
C ILE A 34 8.47 15.60 10.77
N ALA A 35 8.51 15.26 12.07
CA ALA A 35 9.73 15.42 12.87
C ALA A 35 10.92 14.63 12.29
N PHE A 36 10.72 13.37 11.88
CA PHE A 36 11.77 12.58 11.25
C PHE A 36 12.15 13.09 9.87
N PHE A 37 11.15 13.53 9.08
CA PHE A 37 11.39 14.11 7.77
C PHE A 37 12.21 15.39 7.85
N ASP A 38 11.88 16.31 8.76
CA ASP A 38 12.59 17.58 8.95
C ASP A 38 14.04 17.33 9.37
N ILE A 39 14.28 16.42 10.32
CA ILE A 39 15.64 16.04 10.73
C ILE A 39 16.43 15.47 9.55
N TRP A 40 15.81 14.61 8.74
CA TRP A 40 16.43 14.06 7.54
C TRP A 40 16.67 15.15 6.49
N PHE A 41 15.68 15.99 6.21
CA PHE A 41 15.71 17.02 5.20
C PHE A 41 16.81 18.06 5.47
N ILE A 42 16.89 18.58 6.71
CA ILE A 42 17.93 19.53 7.11
C ILE A 42 19.33 18.96 6.91
N ARG A 43 19.52 17.68 7.23
CA ARG A 43 20.83 17.02 7.11
C ARG A 43 21.24 16.68 5.68
N ARG A 44 20.27 16.50 4.78
CA ARG A 44 20.49 15.97 3.43
C ARG A 44 20.04 16.87 2.30
N PHE A 45 19.54 18.07 2.58
CA PHE A 45 18.96 18.99 1.60
C PHE A 45 19.82 19.17 0.34
N ARG A 46 21.15 19.32 0.51
CA ARG A 46 22.07 19.57 -0.62
C ARG A 46 22.33 18.34 -1.50
N GLU A 47 22.06 17.16 -1.00
CA GLU A 47 22.38 15.88 -1.67
C GLU A 47 21.11 15.15 -2.15
N ALA A 48 19.97 15.40 -1.50
CA ALA A 48 18.78 14.56 -1.57
C ALA A 48 18.11 14.48 -2.94
N PHE A 49 18.14 15.55 -3.74
CA PHE A 49 17.29 15.65 -4.95
C PHE A 49 18.07 15.62 -6.27
N ARG A 50 19.20 14.93 -6.33
CA ARG A 50 19.90 14.73 -7.60
C ARG A 50 19.19 13.62 -8.40
N LEU A 51 18.28 14.07 -9.28
CA LEU A 51 17.60 13.18 -10.24
C LEU A 51 18.53 12.95 -11.43
N GLN A 52 19.03 11.74 -11.56
CA GLN A 52 20.03 11.39 -12.59
C GLN A 52 19.37 10.80 -13.85
N ALA A 53 18.42 9.91 -13.66
CA ALA A 53 17.78 9.19 -14.74
C ALA A 53 16.49 9.86 -15.23
N PRO A 54 16.13 9.75 -16.54
CA PRO A 54 14.88 10.31 -17.07
C PRO A 54 13.62 9.81 -16.33
N TRP A 55 13.59 8.52 -15.93
CA TRP A 55 12.45 7.96 -15.21
C TRP A 55 12.23 8.58 -13.83
N GLU A 56 13.32 8.98 -13.13
CA GLU A 56 13.22 9.70 -11.85
C GLU A 56 12.57 11.08 -12.03
N LYS A 57 12.92 11.78 -13.12
CA LYS A 57 12.33 13.09 -13.44
C LYS A 57 10.83 12.98 -13.70
N TRP A 58 10.40 11.94 -14.42
CA TRP A 58 8.98 11.71 -14.67
C TRP A 58 8.21 11.32 -13.41
N ILE A 59 8.81 10.55 -12.49
CA ILE A 59 8.24 10.32 -11.15
C ILE A 59 8.05 11.66 -10.40
N ALA A 60 9.08 12.51 -10.38
CA ALA A 60 8.99 13.81 -9.72
C ALA A 60 7.93 14.71 -10.37
N ILE A 61 7.86 14.76 -11.69
CA ILE A 61 6.83 15.50 -12.45
C ILE A 61 5.43 14.98 -12.07
N SER A 62 5.22 13.67 -12.03
CA SER A 62 3.93 13.08 -11.65
C SER A 62 3.53 13.44 -10.21
N ILE A 63 4.48 13.45 -9.26
CA ILE A 63 4.22 13.88 -7.88
C ILE A 63 3.82 15.36 -7.84
N VAL A 64 4.56 16.24 -8.51
CA VAL A 64 4.25 17.68 -8.57
C VAL A 64 2.88 17.90 -9.23
N ALA A 65 2.60 17.21 -10.34
CA ALA A 65 1.32 17.31 -11.04
C ALA A 65 0.14 16.86 -10.14
N PHE A 66 0.32 15.79 -9.34
CA PHE A 66 -0.70 15.32 -8.41
C PHE A 66 -1.06 16.36 -7.33
N PHE A 67 -0.05 16.97 -6.70
CA PHE A 67 -0.29 18.03 -5.72
C PHE A 67 -0.84 19.30 -6.37
N SER A 68 -0.42 19.61 -7.60
CA SER A 68 -0.98 20.74 -8.37
C SER A 68 -2.46 20.51 -8.69
N LEU A 69 -2.86 19.28 -9.04
CA LEU A 69 -4.27 18.90 -9.22
C LEU A 69 -5.05 19.07 -7.91
N SER A 70 -4.50 18.60 -6.78
CA SER A 70 -5.14 18.72 -5.47
C SER A 70 -5.36 20.19 -5.07
N ILE A 71 -4.39 21.07 -5.36
CA ILE A 71 -4.51 22.51 -5.14
C ILE A 71 -5.56 23.12 -6.09
N LEU A 72 -5.55 22.73 -7.36
CA LEU A 72 -6.53 23.18 -8.35
C LEU A 72 -7.96 22.86 -7.92
N GLN A 73 -8.19 21.65 -7.36
CA GLN A 73 -9.48 21.23 -6.84
C GLN A 73 -9.99 22.12 -5.69
N LEU A 74 -9.11 22.84 -4.99
CA LEU A 74 -9.47 23.71 -3.86
C LEU A 74 -9.73 25.15 -4.28
N ILE A 75 -9.32 25.55 -5.50
CA ILE A 75 -9.45 26.94 -5.97
C ILE A 75 -10.92 27.24 -6.28
N PRO A 76 -11.48 28.32 -5.70
CA PRO A 76 -12.82 28.77 -6.05
C PRO A 76 -12.90 29.23 -7.50
N LEU A 77 -13.87 28.72 -8.25
CA LEU A 77 -14.09 29.05 -9.66
C LEU A 77 -15.47 29.70 -9.85
N PRO A 78 -15.59 30.65 -10.77
CA PRO A 78 -16.91 31.16 -11.21
C PRO A 78 -17.76 30.03 -11.80
N SER A 79 -19.07 30.10 -11.62
CA SER A 79 -20.02 29.04 -12.02
C SER A 79 -19.95 28.69 -13.50
N TYR A 80 -19.64 29.64 -14.39
CA TYR A 80 -19.50 29.36 -15.83
C TYR A 80 -18.26 28.49 -16.15
N ILE A 81 -17.17 28.66 -15.42
CA ILE A 81 -15.96 27.79 -15.55
C ILE A 81 -16.27 26.43 -14.92
N LEU A 82 -16.88 26.42 -13.72
CA LEU A 82 -17.23 25.17 -13.02
C LEU A 82 -18.13 24.30 -13.86
N LYS A 83 -19.11 24.86 -14.57
CA LYS A 83 -20.00 24.14 -15.51
C LYS A 83 -19.23 23.41 -16.60
N ALA A 84 -18.12 23.96 -17.06
CA ALA A 84 -17.30 23.35 -18.11
C ALA A 84 -16.35 22.28 -17.58
N VAL A 85 -15.75 22.50 -16.38
CA VAL A 85 -14.68 21.64 -15.85
C VAL A 85 -15.18 20.57 -14.88
N SER A 86 -16.30 20.81 -14.18
CA SER A 86 -16.94 19.89 -13.23
C SER A 86 -18.48 20.00 -13.30
N PRO A 87 -19.12 19.42 -14.35
CA PRO A 87 -20.56 19.48 -14.52
C PRO A 87 -21.36 18.90 -13.34
N GLY A 88 -20.83 17.85 -12.70
CA GLY A 88 -21.43 17.24 -11.51
C GLY A 88 -21.52 18.21 -10.35
N GLU A 89 -20.41 18.86 -9.99
CA GLU A 89 -20.38 19.87 -8.94
C GLU A 89 -21.32 21.05 -9.25
N TYR A 90 -21.24 21.57 -10.48
CA TYR A 90 -22.15 22.62 -10.93
C TYR A 90 -23.63 22.23 -10.77
N SER A 91 -23.98 21.00 -11.13
CA SER A 91 -25.37 20.49 -10.99
C SER A 91 -25.83 20.43 -9.53
N ILE A 92 -24.96 19.95 -8.62
CA ILE A 92 -25.26 19.84 -7.19
C ILE A 92 -25.46 21.23 -6.58
N ILE A 93 -24.55 22.17 -6.85
CA ILE A 93 -24.61 23.55 -6.34
C ILE A 93 -25.88 24.24 -6.83
N ASN A 94 -26.19 24.09 -8.11
CA ASN A 94 -27.37 24.73 -8.71
C ASN A 94 -28.66 24.19 -8.14
N ARG A 95 -28.76 22.86 -7.89
CA ARG A 95 -29.91 22.23 -7.24
C ARG A 95 -30.12 22.70 -5.80
N LEU A 96 -29.05 22.96 -5.08
CA LEU A 96 -29.10 23.40 -3.68
C LEU A 96 -29.16 24.92 -3.53
N SER A 97 -29.23 25.66 -4.64
CA SER A 97 -29.24 27.14 -4.67
C SER A 97 -28.09 27.77 -3.85
N LEU A 98 -26.92 27.15 -3.89
CA LEU A 98 -25.72 27.61 -3.21
C LEU A 98 -25.03 28.73 -4.00
N SER A 99 -23.89 29.20 -3.52
CA SER A 99 -23.17 30.37 -4.05
C SER A 99 -22.81 30.27 -5.54
N SER A 100 -22.64 31.43 -6.21
CA SER A 100 -22.19 31.51 -7.61
C SER A 100 -20.70 31.17 -7.81
N VAL A 101 -19.98 30.92 -6.74
CA VAL A 101 -18.56 30.56 -6.73
C VAL A 101 -18.35 29.34 -5.86
N SER A 102 -17.80 28.30 -6.42
CA SER A 102 -17.43 27.08 -5.70
C SER A 102 -16.16 26.47 -6.29
N ALA A 103 -15.56 25.53 -5.55
CA ALA A 103 -14.36 24.81 -6.02
C ALA A 103 -14.78 23.56 -6.82
N ILE A 104 -13.81 22.91 -7.48
CA ILE A 104 -14.03 21.59 -8.10
C ILE A 104 -14.35 20.55 -7.02
N SER A 105 -13.69 20.67 -5.85
CA SER A 105 -13.93 19.79 -4.72
C SER A 105 -15.30 20.09 -4.09
N LEU A 106 -16.17 19.06 -4.03
CA LEU A 106 -17.46 19.14 -3.36
C LEU A 106 -17.34 19.46 -1.87
N TYR A 107 -16.28 18.99 -1.22
CA TYR A 107 -16.00 19.26 0.18
C TYR A 107 -14.54 19.58 0.42
N ARG A 108 -14.19 20.85 0.32
CA ARG A 108 -12.81 21.37 0.39
C ARG A 108 -12.04 20.93 1.62
N HIS A 109 -12.71 20.81 2.78
CA HIS A 109 -12.06 20.37 4.01
C HIS A 109 -11.56 18.93 3.92
N ALA A 110 -12.37 18.01 3.36
CA ALA A 110 -11.95 16.63 3.12
C ALA A 110 -10.74 16.57 2.17
N THR A 111 -10.79 17.34 1.06
CA THR A 111 -9.68 17.40 0.10
C THR A 111 -8.38 17.93 0.73
N MET A 112 -8.47 18.93 1.61
CA MET A 112 -7.31 19.44 2.36
C MET A 112 -6.73 18.36 3.30
N LEU A 113 -7.57 17.67 4.06
CA LEU A 113 -7.13 16.62 4.97
C LEU A 113 -6.49 15.44 4.22
N GLU A 114 -7.08 15.06 3.09
CA GLU A 114 -6.54 13.97 2.27
C GLU A 114 -5.21 14.39 1.62
N ALA A 115 -5.08 15.62 1.12
CA ALA A 115 -3.82 16.15 0.61
C ALA A 115 -2.72 16.18 1.70
N VAL A 116 -3.05 16.46 2.96
CA VAL A 116 -2.13 16.35 4.09
C VAL A 116 -1.67 14.89 4.30
N LYS A 117 -2.58 13.91 4.26
CA LYS A 117 -2.22 12.49 4.36
C LYS A 117 -1.28 12.08 3.22
N PHE A 118 -1.58 12.45 1.98
CA PHE A 118 -0.69 12.19 0.84
C PHE A 118 0.68 12.85 1.01
N SER A 119 0.75 14.03 1.64
CA SER A 119 2.02 14.68 1.97
C SER A 119 2.84 13.86 2.96
N LEU A 120 2.22 13.25 3.98
CA LEU A 120 2.90 12.35 4.91
C LEU A 120 3.43 11.08 4.18
N TYR A 121 2.64 10.51 3.27
CA TYR A 121 3.05 9.36 2.45
C TYR A 121 4.22 9.72 1.55
N LEU A 122 4.19 10.91 0.94
CA LEU A 122 5.30 11.45 0.15
C LEU A 122 6.57 11.62 0.98
N MET A 123 6.48 12.14 2.22
CA MET A 123 7.64 12.28 3.11
C MET A 123 8.31 10.92 3.37
N VAL A 124 7.53 9.87 3.62
CA VAL A 124 8.05 8.51 3.81
C VAL A 124 8.68 7.97 2.52
N PHE A 125 8.02 8.17 1.37
CA PHE A 125 8.56 7.80 0.05
C PHE A 125 9.91 8.49 -0.22
N LEU A 126 10.03 9.79 0.06
CA LEU A 126 11.26 10.55 -0.16
C LEU A 126 12.39 10.09 0.78
N MET A 127 12.09 9.85 2.07
CA MET A 127 13.07 9.30 3.01
C MET A 127 13.55 7.90 2.58
N ALA A 128 12.65 7.06 2.06
CA ALA A 128 12.99 5.73 1.57
C ALA A 128 13.76 5.77 0.23
N SER A 129 13.45 6.72 -0.67
CA SER A 129 14.10 6.82 -1.99
C SER A 129 15.49 7.48 -1.94
N PHE A 130 15.66 8.48 -1.06
CA PHE A 130 16.83 9.34 -1.05
C PHE A 130 17.61 9.33 0.29
N GLY A 131 17.01 8.77 1.34
CA GLY A 131 17.62 8.71 2.67
C GLY A 131 18.46 7.45 2.93
N ILE A 132 18.51 6.52 1.98
CA ILE A 132 19.24 5.26 2.10
C ILE A 132 20.62 5.41 1.48
N GLU A 133 21.67 5.20 2.29
CA GLU A 133 23.05 5.41 1.89
C GLU A 133 23.69 4.19 1.20
N GLY A 134 23.03 3.04 1.22
CA GLY A 134 23.57 1.84 0.61
C GLY A 134 22.73 0.60 0.89
N ARG A 135 23.19 -0.51 0.34
CA ARG A 135 22.49 -1.81 0.42
C ARG A 135 22.34 -2.33 1.87
N ARG A 136 23.24 -1.93 2.78
CA ARG A 136 23.14 -2.28 4.21
C ARG A 136 21.90 -1.66 4.84
N ASP A 137 21.64 -0.38 4.58
CA ASP A 137 20.45 0.30 5.13
C ASP A 137 19.18 -0.23 4.53
N LEU A 138 19.15 -0.49 3.21
CA LEU A 138 18.04 -1.17 2.54
C LEU A 138 17.69 -2.49 3.22
N LYS A 139 18.71 -3.35 3.46
CA LYS A 139 18.53 -4.64 4.14
C LYS A 139 18.04 -4.47 5.58
N ARG A 140 18.58 -3.49 6.33
CA ARG A 140 18.16 -3.22 7.71
C ARG A 140 16.67 -2.90 7.78
N ILE A 141 16.18 -2.01 6.90
CA ILE A 141 14.76 -1.68 6.85
C ILE A 141 13.93 -2.91 6.53
N ILE A 142 14.26 -3.62 5.46
CA ILE A 142 13.52 -4.81 5.03
C ILE A 142 13.50 -5.87 6.13
N ASN A 143 14.64 -6.18 6.75
CA ASN A 143 14.70 -7.15 7.84
C ASN A 143 13.86 -6.72 9.06
N SER A 144 13.92 -5.43 9.43
CA SER A 144 13.11 -4.90 10.52
C SER A 144 11.61 -5.00 10.22
N LEU A 145 11.18 -4.72 8.98
CA LEU A 145 9.79 -4.86 8.57
C LEU A 145 9.33 -6.34 8.59
N ILE A 146 10.20 -7.27 8.18
CA ILE A 146 9.89 -8.71 8.23
C ILE A 146 9.73 -9.17 9.67
N VAL A 147 10.65 -8.79 10.57
CA VAL A 147 10.55 -9.12 12.00
C VAL A 147 9.29 -8.50 12.61
N PHE A 148 9.00 -7.25 12.29
CA PHE A 148 7.76 -6.60 12.73
C PHE A 148 6.52 -7.34 12.22
N GLY A 149 6.44 -7.69 10.93
CA GLY A 149 5.33 -8.45 10.35
C GLY A 149 5.14 -9.81 11.01
N PHE A 150 6.22 -10.49 11.34
CA PHE A 150 6.19 -11.76 12.08
C PHE A 150 5.62 -11.58 13.49
N LEU A 151 6.13 -10.61 14.27
CA LEU A 151 5.63 -10.34 15.62
C LEU A 151 4.15 -9.91 15.59
N LEU A 152 3.78 -9.08 14.63
CA LEU A 152 2.39 -8.67 14.42
C LEU A 152 1.49 -9.86 14.06
N SER A 153 2.00 -10.82 13.28
CA SER A 153 1.28 -12.04 12.91
C SER A 153 1.04 -12.95 14.11
N ILE A 154 2.06 -13.15 14.95
CA ILE A 154 1.90 -13.89 16.22
C ILE A 154 0.87 -13.20 17.11
N PHE A 155 0.99 -11.89 17.31
CA PHE A 155 0.03 -11.12 18.08
C PHE A 155 -1.40 -11.31 17.56
N ALA A 156 -1.61 -11.19 16.24
CA ALA A 156 -2.91 -11.33 15.61
C ALA A 156 -3.52 -12.73 15.80
N ILE A 157 -2.70 -13.79 15.70
CA ILE A 157 -3.13 -15.18 15.95
C ILE A 157 -3.52 -15.36 17.41
N ILE A 158 -2.70 -14.89 18.36
CA ILE A 158 -3.00 -14.96 19.80
C ILE A 158 -4.28 -14.20 20.12
N GLN A 159 -4.40 -12.96 19.65
CA GLN A 159 -5.61 -12.15 19.88
C GLN A 159 -6.85 -12.84 19.30
N LYS A 160 -6.75 -13.48 18.13
CA LYS A 160 -7.87 -14.22 17.54
C LYS A 160 -8.25 -15.44 18.37
N ALA A 161 -7.27 -16.18 18.90
CA ALA A 161 -7.51 -17.34 19.75
C ALA A 161 -8.09 -16.99 21.14
N THR A 162 -7.77 -15.80 21.63
CA THR A 162 -8.21 -15.29 22.94
C THR A 162 -9.23 -14.15 22.83
N TRP A 163 -9.99 -14.12 21.73
CA TRP A 163 -10.87 -13.01 21.38
C TRP A 163 -11.98 -12.80 22.41
N ASN A 164 -12.04 -11.60 23.00
CA ASN A 164 -13.06 -11.18 23.95
C ASN A 164 -14.03 -10.10 23.42
N GLY A 165 -14.08 -9.91 22.09
CA GLY A 165 -14.90 -8.86 21.47
C GLY A 165 -14.18 -7.53 21.26
N LYS A 166 -12.94 -7.38 21.74
CA LYS A 166 -12.21 -6.10 21.77
C LYS A 166 -10.82 -6.24 21.15
N ILE A 167 -10.39 -5.21 20.38
CA ILE A 167 -9.02 -5.10 19.89
C ILE A 167 -8.09 -4.82 21.09
N TYR A 168 -6.92 -5.45 21.13
CA TYR A 168 -5.99 -5.39 22.26
C TYR A 168 -6.64 -5.79 23.60
N TRP A 169 -7.77 -6.53 23.56
CA TRP A 169 -8.61 -6.94 24.70
C TRP A 169 -9.28 -5.79 25.49
N PHE A 170 -9.09 -4.53 25.09
CA PHE A 170 -9.69 -3.38 25.77
C PHE A 170 -10.52 -2.44 24.87
N ARG A 171 -10.22 -2.35 23.58
CA ARG A 171 -10.91 -1.42 22.66
C ARG A 171 -12.14 -2.07 22.03
N GLU A 172 -13.31 -1.51 22.29
CA GLU A 172 -14.56 -1.91 21.66
C GLU A 172 -14.62 -1.47 20.18
N LEU A 173 -15.34 -2.25 19.36
CA LEU A 173 -15.62 -1.91 17.97
C LEU A 173 -16.91 -1.09 17.93
N SER A 174 -16.84 0.13 17.40
CA SER A 174 -17.99 1.04 17.32
C SER A 174 -19.04 0.60 16.29
N SER A 175 -18.70 -0.26 15.33
CA SER A 175 -19.55 -0.62 14.19
C SER A 175 -19.36 -2.05 13.69
N GLY A 176 -19.43 -3.05 14.58
CA GLY A 176 -19.55 -4.47 14.17
C GLY A 176 -18.49 -4.99 13.19
N GLY A 177 -17.28 -4.44 13.20
CA GLY A 177 -16.19 -4.79 12.29
C GLY A 177 -15.67 -6.21 12.48
N SER A 178 -14.92 -6.69 11.50
CA SER A 178 -14.24 -7.99 11.52
C SER A 178 -12.75 -7.79 11.82
N ALA A 179 -12.45 -7.46 13.09
CA ALA A 179 -11.09 -7.14 13.50
C ALA A 179 -10.12 -8.34 13.40
N PHE A 180 -8.86 -8.03 13.06
CA PHE A 180 -7.76 -8.99 13.12
C PHE A 180 -6.44 -8.26 13.42
N GLY A 181 -5.72 -8.69 14.44
CA GLY A 181 -4.60 -7.94 14.97
C GLY A 181 -5.02 -6.52 15.41
N PRO A 182 -4.23 -5.50 15.15
CA PRO A 182 -4.55 -4.12 15.53
C PRO A 182 -5.59 -3.45 14.63
N PHE A 183 -6.01 -4.10 13.55
CA PHE A 183 -6.91 -3.51 12.56
C PHE A 183 -8.38 -3.79 12.88
N VAL A 184 -9.21 -2.77 12.71
CA VAL A 184 -10.68 -2.88 12.80
C VAL A 184 -11.24 -3.82 11.72
N ASN A 185 -10.57 -3.88 10.57
CA ASN A 185 -10.94 -4.75 9.45
C ASN A 185 -9.79 -5.71 9.10
N ARG A 186 -10.10 -7.00 9.08
CA ARG A 186 -9.17 -8.09 8.72
C ARG A 186 -8.53 -7.95 7.34
N ASN A 187 -9.22 -7.29 6.40
CA ASN A 187 -8.69 -7.07 5.06
C ASN A 187 -7.46 -6.14 5.09
N HIS A 188 -7.47 -5.14 5.96
CA HIS A 188 -6.37 -4.19 6.10
C HIS A 188 -5.12 -4.85 6.72
N PHE A 189 -5.30 -5.76 7.68
CA PHE A 189 -4.22 -6.63 8.17
C PHE A 189 -3.65 -7.47 7.03
N ALA A 190 -4.53 -8.12 6.24
CA ALA A 190 -4.11 -8.95 5.12
C ALA A 190 -3.37 -8.13 4.05
N GLY A 191 -3.77 -6.88 3.81
CA GLY A 191 -3.08 -5.95 2.92
C GLY A 191 -1.65 -5.66 3.38
N LEU A 192 -1.47 -5.35 4.68
CA LEU A 192 -0.14 -5.11 5.24
C LEU A 192 0.76 -6.35 5.16
N ILE A 193 0.29 -7.48 5.68
CA ILE A 193 1.09 -8.73 5.71
C ILE A 193 1.35 -9.25 4.30
N GLY A 194 0.40 -9.09 3.38
CA GLY A 194 0.57 -9.40 1.96
C GLY A 194 1.73 -8.66 1.31
N MET A 195 2.03 -7.43 1.73
CA MET A 195 3.23 -6.71 1.29
C MET A 195 4.52 -7.27 1.91
N LEU A 196 4.49 -7.75 3.15
CA LEU A 196 5.71 -8.16 3.86
C LEU A 196 6.16 -9.58 3.53
N ILE A 197 5.25 -10.48 3.17
CA ILE A 197 5.57 -11.89 2.82
C ILE A 197 6.56 -11.99 1.63
N PRO A 198 6.37 -11.30 0.48
CA PRO A 198 7.31 -11.38 -0.62
C PRO A 198 8.69 -10.80 -0.28
N LEU A 199 8.77 -9.82 0.63
CA LEU A 199 10.06 -9.32 1.14
C LEU A 199 10.80 -10.40 1.93
N ALA A 200 10.10 -11.14 2.79
CA ALA A 200 10.67 -12.23 3.57
C ALA A 200 11.18 -13.38 2.68
N LEU A 201 10.42 -13.74 1.63
CA LEU A 201 10.87 -14.69 0.61
C LEU A 201 12.13 -14.21 -0.10
N GLY A 202 12.17 -12.92 -0.49
CA GLY A 202 13.32 -12.31 -1.13
C GLY A 202 14.58 -12.41 -0.28
N VAL A 203 14.49 -12.03 1.01
CA VAL A 203 15.62 -12.11 1.94
C VAL A 203 16.03 -13.55 2.21
N SER A 204 15.08 -14.46 2.36
CA SER A 204 15.35 -15.89 2.55
C SER A 204 16.15 -16.46 1.39
N LEU A 205 15.74 -16.20 0.14
CA LEU A 205 16.42 -16.68 -1.07
C LEU A 205 17.76 -15.98 -1.35
N GLU A 206 17.92 -14.73 -0.90
CA GLU A 206 19.16 -13.97 -1.04
C GLU A 206 20.26 -14.53 -0.11
N SER A 207 19.88 -15.15 1.02
CA SER A 207 20.84 -15.67 2.00
C SER A 207 21.56 -16.92 1.49
N ARG A 208 22.88 -16.95 1.62
CA ARG A 208 23.72 -18.15 1.35
C ARG A 208 23.81 -19.08 2.58
N ILE A 209 23.57 -18.55 3.76
CA ILE A 209 23.65 -19.31 5.02
C ILE A 209 22.33 -20.05 5.23
N ARG A 210 22.38 -21.39 5.23
CA ARG A 210 21.18 -22.25 5.37
C ARG A 210 20.34 -21.92 6.60
N GLY A 211 20.97 -21.60 7.75
CA GLY A 211 20.27 -21.22 8.97
C GLY A 211 19.48 -19.91 8.82
N LYS A 212 20.08 -18.88 8.20
CA LYS A 212 19.38 -17.61 7.91
C LYS A 212 18.28 -17.81 6.88
N GLN A 213 18.50 -18.63 5.85
CA GLN A 213 17.48 -18.98 4.87
C GLN A 213 16.26 -19.63 5.53
N ALA A 214 16.52 -20.64 6.38
CA ALA A 214 15.45 -21.32 7.13
C ALA A 214 14.72 -20.38 8.10
N PHE A 215 15.45 -19.51 8.78
CA PHE A 215 14.89 -18.52 9.71
C PHE A 215 13.92 -17.58 9.00
N PHE A 216 14.32 -16.89 7.92
CA PHE A 216 13.42 -16.01 7.18
C PHE A 216 12.30 -16.77 6.49
N GLY A 217 12.53 -18.01 6.05
CA GLY A 217 11.48 -18.90 5.56
C GLY A 217 10.44 -19.21 6.63
N PHE A 218 10.86 -19.47 7.87
CA PHE A 218 9.95 -19.67 9.01
C PHE A 218 9.12 -18.41 9.29
N LEU A 219 9.73 -17.22 9.33
CA LEU A 219 9.00 -15.97 9.51
C LEU A 219 7.93 -15.79 8.42
N CYS A 220 8.27 -16.14 7.19
CA CYS A 220 7.38 -16.07 6.04
C CYS A 220 6.17 -17.02 6.20
N VAL A 221 6.40 -18.25 6.66
CA VAL A 221 5.31 -19.24 6.91
C VAL A 221 4.35 -18.72 7.96
N VAL A 222 4.85 -18.18 9.09
CA VAL A 222 3.99 -17.65 10.16
C VAL A 222 3.15 -16.47 9.68
N MET A 223 3.74 -15.55 8.90
CA MET A 223 2.99 -14.45 8.27
C MET A 223 1.93 -14.98 7.30
N GLY A 224 2.27 -16.02 6.50
CA GLY A 224 1.32 -16.67 5.61
C GLY A 224 0.15 -17.28 6.38
N ILE A 225 0.40 -18.03 7.46
CA ILE A 225 -0.64 -18.59 8.33
C ILE A 225 -1.57 -17.46 8.83
N ALA A 226 -1.02 -16.36 9.36
CA ALA A 226 -1.82 -15.25 9.86
C ALA A 226 -2.69 -14.62 8.75
N LEU A 227 -2.15 -14.48 7.52
CA LEU A 227 -2.88 -13.98 6.37
C LEU A 227 -4.09 -14.87 6.05
N PHE A 228 -3.92 -16.20 6.00
CA PHE A 228 -5.03 -17.11 5.77
C PHE A 228 -6.06 -17.11 6.91
N TYR A 229 -5.60 -17.05 8.17
CA TYR A 229 -6.47 -16.94 9.34
C TYR A 229 -7.23 -15.62 9.44
N SER A 230 -6.79 -14.57 8.75
CA SER A 230 -7.57 -13.35 8.59
C SER A 230 -8.88 -13.58 7.83
N LEU A 231 -8.97 -14.67 7.05
CA LEU A 231 -10.12 -14.99 6.18
C LEU A 231 -10.45 -13.90 5.16
N SER A 232 -9.46 -13.10 4.78
CA SER A 232 -9.58 -12.08 3.74
C SER A 232 -9.43 -12.71 2.36
N ARG A 233 -10.54 -12.89 1.62
CA ARG A 233 -10.49 -13.43 0.25
C ARG A 233 -9.61 -12.59 -0.67
N GLY A 234 -9.77 -11.27 -0.63
CA GLY A 234 -8.92 -10.33 -1.39
C GLY A 234 -7.44 -10.49 -1.04
N GLY A 235 -7.13 -10.59 0.27
CA GLY A 235 -5.76 -10.81 0.75
C GLY A 235 -5.15 -12.13 0.27
N ILE A 236 -5.92 -13.23 0.28
CA ILE A 236 -5.46 -14.55 -0.19
C ILE A 236 -5.21 -14.53 -1.71
N ILE A 237 -6.12 -13.94 -2.50
CA ILE A 237 -5.96 -13.82 -3.96
C ILE A 237 -4.74 -12.97 -4.29
N SER A 238 -4.56 -11.82 -3.62
CA SER A 238 -3.42 -10.94 -3.82
C SER A 238 -2.10 -11.60 -3.41
N PHE A 239 -2.10 -12.43 -2.38
CA PHE A 239 -0.94 -13.24 -1.99
C PHE A 239 -0.52 -14.17 -3.14
N PHE A 240 -1.44 -14.96 -3.73
CA PHE A 240 -1.10 -15.83 -4.84
C PHE A 240 -0.64 -15.05 -6.08
N ALA A 241 -1.27 -13.93 -6.40
CA ALA A 241 -0.84 -13.06 -7.48
C ALA A 241 0.60 -12.55 -7.25
N SER A 242 0.91 -12.12 -6.02
CA SER A 242 2.26 -11.63 -5.67
C SER A 242 3.32 -12.73 -5.77
N ILE A 243 3.03 -13.94 -5.28
CA ILE A 243 3.94 -15.09 -5.41
C ILE A 243 4.13 -15.50 -6.87
N SER A 244 3.08 -15.42 -7.69
CA SER A 244 3.17 -15.68 -9.13
C SER A 244 4.09 -14.69 -9.83
N VAL A 245 3.96 -13.38 -9.52
CA VAL A 245 4.84 -12.35 -10.06
C VAL A 245 6.27 -12.54 -9.57
N PHE A 246 6.47 -12.81 -8.28
CA PHE A 246 7.78 -13.12 -7.71
C PHE A 246 8.45 -14.28 -8.46
N SER A 247 7.73 -15.40 -8.60
CA SER A 247 8.22 -16.59 -9.31
C SER A 247 8.48 -16.32 -10.79
N GLY A 248 7.60 -15.57 -11.45
CA GLY A 248 7.75 -15.17 -12.85
C GLY A 248 9.02 -14.36 -13.11
N ILE A 249 9.34 -13.41 -12.20
CA ILE A 249 10.58 -12.64 -12.27
C ILE A 249 11.82 -13.56 -12.15
N LEU A 250 11.80 -14.52 -11.24
CA LEU A 250 12.89 -15.45 -11.06
C LEU A 250 13.10 -16.37 -12.28
N LEU A 251 11.99 -16.85 -12.85
CA LEU A 251 12.02 -17.70 -14.05
C LEU A 251 12.53 -16.92 -15.26
N TYR A 252 12.02 -15.71 -15.48
CA TYR A 252 12.45 -14.83 -16.57
C TYR A 252 13.95 -14.56 -16.53
N ASN A 253 14.50 -14.28 -15.34
CA ASN A 253 15.91 -14.02 -15.13
C ASN A 253 16.76 -15.30 -15.02
N ARG A 254 16.18 -16.46 -15.30
CA ARG A 254 16.86 -17.78 -15.28
C ARG A 254 17.63 -18.02 -13.99
N THR A 255 17.05 -17.66 -12.85
CA THR A 255 17.65 -17.95 -11.54
C THR A 255 17.71 -19.46 -11.29
N SER A 256 18.41 -19.85 -10.24
CA SER A 256 18.61 -21.27 -9.91
C SER A 256 17.29 -22.02 -9.74
N LYS A 257 17.19 -23.25 -10.31
CA LYS A 257 16.07 -24.18 -10.07
C LYS A 257 15.82 -24.41 -8.57
N LYS A 258 16.87 -24.26 -7.72
CA LYS A 258 16.75 -24.35 -6.26
C LYS A 258 15.84 -23.25 -5.69
N SER A 259 15.77 -22.06 -6.29
CA SER A 259 14.91 -20.97 -5.82
C SER A 259 13.43 -21.29 -6.06
N VAL A 260 13.12 -21.85 -7.22
CA VAL A 260 11.73 -22.30 -7.54
C VAL A 260 11.34 -23.46 -6.63
N PHE A 261 12.23 -24.41 -6.42
CA PHE A 261 12.03 -25.51 -5.47
C PHE A 261 11.78 -25.00 -4.05
N PHE A 262 12.54 -23.99 -3.60
CA PHE A 262 12.34 -23.38 -2.28
C PHE A 262 10.94 -22.77 -2.13
N ILE A 263 10.44 -22.07 -3.15
CA ILE A 263 9.08 -21.51 -3.14
C ILE A 263 8.04 -22.63 -3.07
N ALA A 264 8.25 -23.71 -3.81
CA ALA A 264 7.35 -24.88 -3.74
C ALA A 264 7.35 -25.51 -2.35
N VAL A 265 8.52 -25.67 -1.72
CA VAL A 265 8.64 -26.15 -0.33
C VAL A 265 7.96 -25.18 0.64
N PHE A 266 8.17 -23.87 0.50
CA PHE A 266 7.48 -22.87 1.32
C PHE A 266 5.96 -23.00 1.24
N LEU A 267 5.40 -23.08 0.02
CA LEU A 267 3.96 -23.26 -0.17
C LEU A 267 3.48 -24.60 0.41
N SER A 268 4.24 -25.68 0.21
CA SER A 268 3.90 -27.00 0.74
C SER A 268 3.87 -27.00 2.28
N VAL A 269 4.85 -26.39 2.93
CA VAL A 269 4.90 -26.26 4.39
C VAL A 269 3.75 -25.39 4.89
N LEU A 270 3.47 -24.26 4.23
CA LEU A 270 2.36 -23.38 4.56
C LEU A 270 1.03 -24.14 4.49
N PHE A 271 0.76 -24.85 3.39
CA PHE A 271 -0.47 -25.62 3.22
C PHE A 271 -0.57 -26.80 4.18
N ALA A 272 0.52 -27.54 4.43
CA ALA A 272 0.53 -28.61 5.43
C ALA A 272 0.16 -28.08 6.82
N TYR A 273 0.68 -26.91 7.18
CA TYR A 273 0.37 -26.29 8.47
C TYR A 273 -1.09 -25.78 8.53
N LEU A 274 -1.62 -25.21 7.44
CA LEU A 274 -3.03 -24.79 7.36
C LEU A 274 -3.98 -26.01 7.47
N ILE A 275 -3.63 -27.13 6.85
CA ILE A 275 -4.39 -28.40 6.97
C ILE A 275 -4.35 -28.90 8.41
N TYR A 276 -3.17 -28.92 9.03
CA TYR A 276 -2.98 -29.34 10.42
C TYR A 276 -3.77 -28.49 11.43
N LEU A 277 -3.77 -27.17 11.25
CA LEU A 277 -4.51 -26.23 12.10
C LEU A 277 -6.02 -26.16 11.80
N GLY A 278 -6.48 -26.78 10.71
CA GLY A 278 -7.87 -26.77 10.23
C GLY A 278 -8.10 -25.69 9.16
N ILE A 279 -8.07 -26.11 7.90
CA ILE A 279 -8.31 -25.23 6.72
C ILE A 279 -9.80 -24.99 6.46
N SER A 280 -10.70 -25.73 7.14
CA SER A 280 -12.15 -25.65 6.93
C SER A 280 -12.71 -24.22 6.92
N PRO A 281 -12.37 -23.32 7.86
CA PRO A 281 -12.91 -21.95 7.83
C PRO A 281 -12.51 -21.17 6.57
N VAL A 282 -11.33 -21.47 6.00
CA VAL A 282 -10.89 -20.83 4.74
C VAL A 282 -11.71 -21.38 3.58
N ILE A 283 -11.86 -22.70 3.49
CA ILE A 283 -12.65 -23.35 2.44
C ILE A 283 -14.10 -22.89 2.49
N GLU A 284 -14.73 -22.89 3.67
CA GLU A 284 -16.10 -22.42 3.87
C GLU A 284 -16.28 -20.97 3.45
N ARG A 285 -15.28 -20.10 3.73
CA ARG A 285 -15.30 -18.70 3.35
C ARG A 285 -15.33 -18.49 1.82
N PHE A 286 -14.66 -19.39 1.06
CA PHE A 286 -14.72 -19.38 -0.41
C PHE A 286 -15.97 -20.09 -0.93
N ALA A 287 -16.37 -21.22 -0.35
CA ALA A 287 -17.57 -21.95 -0.76
C ALA A 287 -18.87 -21.14 -0.59
N GLN A 288 -18.90 -20.27 0.44
CA GLN A 288 -20.03 -19.39 0.70
C GLN A 288 -19.97 -18.07 -0.12
N ALA A 289 -19.02 -17.94 -1.07
CA ALA A 289 -18.85 -16.68 -1.81
C ALA A 289 -20.11 -16.27 -2.59
N GLU A 290 -20.86 -17.21 -3.15
CA GLU A 290 -22.12 -16.94 -3.86
C GLU A 290 -23.25 -16.46 -2.92
N LYS A 291 -23.25 -16.92 -1.66
CA LYS A 291 -24.24 -16.53 -0.65
C LYS A 291 -23.82 -15.27 0.14
N ASP A 292 -22.59 -14.81 -0.04
CA ASP A 292 -22.06 -13.66 0.68
C ASP A 292 -22.52 -12.37 0.03
N THR A 293 -23.51 -11.73 0.67
CA THR A 293 -24.06 -10.45 0.23
C THR A 293 -23.01 -9.33 0.16
N SER A 294 -21.86 -9.47 0.82
CA SER A 294 -20.85 -8.40 0.86
C SER A 294 -20.24 -8.08 -0.50
N MET A 295 -19.98 -9.10 -1.35
CA MET A 295 -19.46 -8.85 -2.71
C MET A 295 -20.57 -8.32 -3.63
N ALA A 296 -21.77 -8.85 -3.53
CA ALA A 296 -22.92 -8.35 -4.28
C ALA A 296 -23.20 -6.87 -3.96
N GLN A 297 -23.15 -6.50 -2.68
CA GLN A 297 -23.31 -5.11 -2.24
C GLN A 297 -22.17 -4.21 -2.75
N ARG A 298 -20.92 -4.69 -2.80
CA ARG A 298 -19.81 -3.93 -3.41
C ARG A 298 -20.02 -3.70 -4.91
N ILE A 299 -20.49 -4.72 -5.66
CA ILE A 299 -20.79 -4.56 -7.09
C ILE A 299 -21.88 -3.50 -7.31
N ILE A 300 -22.92 -3.50 -6.47
CA ILE A 300 -23.96 -2.46 -6.51
C ILE A 300 -23.35 -1.07 -6.20
N ALA A 301 -22.49 -0.98 -5.18
CA ALA A 301 -21.78 0.27 -4.87
C ALA A 301 -20.88 0.74 -6.03
N TRP A 302 -20.17 -0.18 -6.71
CA TRP A 302 -19.38 0.16 -7.89
C TRP A 302 -20.20 0.69 -9.05
N GLN A 303 -21.41 0.16 -9.26
CA GLN A 303 -22.33 0.69 -10.28
C GLN A 303 -22.71 2.16 -9.99
N GLY A 304 -23.01 2.49 -8.72
CA GLY A 304 -23.24 3.87 -8.30
C GLY A 304 -22.01 4.76 -8.48
N THR A 305 -20.82 4.24 -8.12
CA THR A 305 -19.56 4.95 -8.26
C THR A 305 -19.24 5.24 -9.74
N ILE A 306 -19.42 4.27 -10.63
CA ILE A 306 -19.21 4.45 -12.09
C ILE A 306 -20.17 5.51 -12.65
N LYS A 307 -21.41 5.54 -12.17
CA LYS A 307 -22.36 6.59 -12.57
C LYS A 307 -21.88 7.97 -12.10
N ALA A 308 -21.41 8.08 -10.86
CA ALA A 308 -20.83 9.32 -10.34
C ALA A 308 -19.59 9.77 -11.14
N ILE A 309 -18.72 8.84 -11.53
CA ILE A 309 -17.55 9.12 -12.38
C ILE A 309 -17.96 9.81 -13.68
N GLY A 310 -19.12 9.47 -14.27
CA GLY A 310 -19.61 10.12 -15.49
C GLY A 310 -19.79 11.64 -15.33
N ASP A 311 -20.23 12.09 -14.16
CA ASP A 311 -20.44 13.51 -13.86
C ASP A 311 -19.17 14.24 -13.39
N PHE A 312 -18.18 13.51 -12.90
CA PHE A 312 -16.90 14.03 -12.39
C PHE A 312 -15.67 13.54 -13.18
N TRP A 313 -15.86 13.17 -14.43
CA TRP A 313 -14.90 12.40 -15.24
C TRP A 313 -13.54 13.06 -15.45
N LEU A 314 -13.45 14.40 -15.51
CA LEU A 314 -12.23 15.10 -15.94
C LEU A 314 -11.27 15.41 -14.79
N PHE A 315 -11.73 16.16 -13.79
CA PHE A 315 -10.93 16.61 -12.63
C PHE A 315 -11.30 15.88 -11.34
N GLY A 316 -12.31 15.02 -11.36
CA GLY A 316 -12.85 14.38 -10.18
C GLY A 316 -13.71 15.29 -9.32
N SER A 317 -14.19 14.73 -8.21
CA SER A 317 -15.03 15.41 -7.21
C SER A 317 -14.22 16.05 -6.07
N GLY A 318 -12.90 15.87 -6.07
CA GLY A 318 -11.98 16.26 -4.99
C GLY A 318 -11.52 15.06 -4.15
N LEU A 319 -10.26 15.07 -3.73
CA LEU A 319 -9.69 14.01 -2.88
C LEU A 319 -10.48 13.86 -1.58
N GLY A 320 -10.76 12.61 -1.16
CA GLY A 320 -11.47 12.30 0.09
C GLY A 320 -12.96 12.66 0.07
N THR A 321 -13.55 12.91 -1.10
CA THR A 321 -14.95 13.32 -1.20
C THR A 321 -15.93 12.20 -1.50
N PHE A 322 -15.47 10.96 -1.66
CA PHE A 322 -16.34 9.83 -1.99
C PHE A 322 -17.57 9.75 -1.12
N GLN A 323 -17.43 9.75 0.20
CA GLN A 323 -18.53 9.62 1.15
C GLN A 323 -19.56 10.76 1.07
N TYR A 324 -19.20 11.91 0.49
CA TYR A 324 -20.08 13.07 0.32
C TYR A 324 -20.77 13.08 -1.03
N VAL A 325 -20.12 12.54 -2.07
CA VAL A 325 -20.64 12.43 -3.44
C VAL A 325 -21.56 11.23 -3.60
N PHE A 326 -21.13 10.07 -3.08
CA PHE A 326 -21.77 8.78 -3.30
C PHE A 326 -23.26 8.74 -2.91
N PRO A 327 -23.74 9.39 -1.83
CA PRO A 327 -25.16 9.43 -1.48
C PRO A 327 -26.08 9.99 -2.56
N VAL A 328 -25.58 10.86 -3.45
CA VAL A 328 -26.34 11.41 -4.58
C VAL A 328 -26.60 10.36 -5.67
N TYR A 329 -25.71 9.35 -5.74
CA TYR A 329 -25.72 8.28 -6.75
C TYR A 329 -26.07 6.92 -6.17
N TYR A 330 -26.62 6.91 -4.94
CA TYR A 330 -26.90 5.70 -4.19
C TYR A 330 -27.84 4.77 -4.96
N PRO A 331 -27.40 3.56 -5.35
CA PRO A 331 -28.24 2.66 -6.13
C PRO A 331 -29.38 2.05 -5.31
N SER A 332 -30.51 1.79 -5.97
CA SER A 332 -31.57 0.99 -5.37
C SER A 332 -31.06 -0.42 -5.05
N GLY A 333 -31.41 -0.92 -3.86
CA GLY A 333 -30.98 -2.25 -3.39
C GLY A 333 -29.70 -2.26 -2.57
N LEU A 334 -28.97 -1.15 -2.44
CA LEU A 334 -27.89 -1.01 -1.51
C LEU A 334 -28.46 -0.87 -0.08
N GLN A 335 -27.94 -1.65 0.87
CA GLN A 335 -28.48 -1.73 2.23
C GLN A 335 -27.60 -1.08 3.28
N LEU A 336 -26.32 -0.80 2.94
CA LEU A 336 -25.32 -0.32 3.86
C LEU A 336 -24.81 1.06 3.43
N PHE A 337 -24.51 1.92 4.39
CA PHE A 337 -23.75 3.13 4.12
C PHE A 337 -22.32 2.76 3.74
N TYR A 338 -21.80 3.39 2.70
CA TYR A 338 -20.45 3.23 2.20
C TYR A 338 -19.67 4.53 2.35
N ASP A 339 -18.65 4.52 3.19
CA ASP A 339 -17.66 5.58 3.35
C ASP A 339 -16.54 5.49 2.29
N HIS A 340 -16.35 4.30 1.71
CA HIS A 340 -15.40 4.01 0.65
C HIS A 340 -16.01 3.09 -0.42
N ALA A 341 -15.51 3.16 -1.65
CA ALA A 341 -15.98 2.32 -2.76
C ALA A 341 -15.61 0.82 -2.61
N HIS A 342 -14.75 0.44 -1.67
CA HIS A 342 -14.11 -0.87 -1.60
C HIS A 342 -13.43 -1.27 -2.93
N ASN A 343 -12.87 -0.28 -3.62
CA ASN A 343 -12.05 -0.39 -4.80
C ASN A 343 -11.28 0.92 -4.94
N ASP A 344 -9.99 0.91 -4.55
CA ASP A 344 -9.16 2.11 -4.54
C ASP A 344 -9.07 2.79 -5.92
N TYR A 345 -9.17 2.02 -7.02
CA TYR A 345 -9.09 2.58 -8.37
C TYR A 345 -10.33 3.36 -8.76
N LEU A 346 -11.53 2.82 -8.48
CA LEU A 346 -12.80 3.51 -8.76
C LEU A 346 -12.92 4.76 -7.90
N GLU A 347 -12.56 4.67 -6.62
CA GLU A 347 -12.60 5.79 -5.70
C GLU A 347 -11.60 6.88 -6.13
N PHE A 348 -10.35 6.51 -6.42
CA PHE A 348 -9.34 7.43 -6.91
C PHE A 348 -9.78 8.12 -8.22
N PHE A 349 -10.39 7.36 -9.16
CA PHE A 349 -10.89 7.95 -10.41
C PHE A 349 -12.05 8.92 -10.17
N LEU A 350 -13.00 8.58 -9.28
CA LEU A 350 -14.08 9.49 -8.91
C LEU A 350 -13.54 10.81 -8.33
N GLU A 351 -12.51 10.72 -7.49
CA GLU A 351 -11.98 11.85 -6.74
C GLU A 351 -11.00 12.72 -7.54
N THR A 352 -10.27 12.15 -8.50
CA THR A 352 -9.21 12.84 -9.26
C THR A 352 -9.47 12.93 -10.77
N GLY A 353 -10.48 12.21 -11.26
CA GLY A 353 -10.86 12.18 -12.66
C GLY A 353 -9.79 11.58 -13.59
N LEU A 354 -9.98 11.78 -14.88
CA LEU A 354 -9.06 11.34 -15.94
C LEU A 354 -7.66 11.95 -15.76
N ILE A 355 -7.56 13.20 -15.33
CA ILE A 355 -6.27 13.87 -15.13
C ILE A 355 -5.47 13.16 -14.04
N GLY A 356 -6.11 12.85 -12.89
CA GLY A 356 -5.45 12.09 -11.83
C GLY A 356 -5.06 10.69 -12.28
N ALA A 357 -5.92 10.00 -13.04
CA ALA A 357 -5.62 8.67 -13.59
C ALA A 357 -4.41 8.70 -14.53
N VAL A 358 -4.28 9.70 -15.40
CA VAL A 358 -3.13 9.89 -16.29
C VAL A 358 -1.85 10.19 -15.50
N ILE A 359 -1.92 11.02 -14.47
CA ILE A 359 -0.79 11.31 -13.58
C ILE A 359 -0.32 10.02 -12.89
N MET A 360 -1.23 9.24 -12.33
CA MET A 360 -0.91 7.97 -11.69
C MET A 360 -0.33 6.95 -12.67
N ALA A 361 -0.90 6.85 -13.87
CA ALA A 361 -0.37 6.00 -14.95
C ALA A 361 1.05 6.42 -15.35
N SER A 362 1.33 7.73 -15.44
CA SER A 362 2.67 8.27 -15.73
C SER A 362 3.67 7.89 -14.62
N PHE A 363 3.27 7.97 -13.35
CA PHE A 363 4.11 7.56 -12.22
C PHE A 363 4.50 6.08 -12.31
N PHE A 364 3.52 5.18 -12.46
CA PHE A 364 3.80 3.74 -12.54
C PHE A 364 4.53 3.35 -13.82
N PHE A 365 4.21 3.98 -14.96
CA PHE A 365 4.95 3.78 -16.21
C PHE A 365 6.43 4.16 -16.03
N SER A 366 6.71 5.27 -15.38
CA SER A 366 8.08 5.73 -15.10
C SER A 366 8.82 4.75 -14.19
N LEU A 367 8.16 4.21 -13.17
CA LEU A 367 8.71 3.19 -12.29
C LEU A 367 9.02 1.90 -13.07
N ILE A 368 8.10 1.45 -13.93
CA ILE A 368 8.30 0.28 -14.80
C ILE A 368 9.49 0.50 -15.74
N MET A 369 9.61 1.69 -16.33
CA MET A 369 10.77 2.03 -17.16
C MET A 369 12.07 2.01 -16.37
N GLY A 370 12.06 2.44 -15.11
CA GLY A 370 13.19 2.29 -14.19
C GLY A 370 13.56 0.82 -13.96
N ILE A 371 12.57 -0.03 -13.71
CA ILE A 371 12.75 -1.48 -13.52
C ILE A 371 13.35 -2.14 -14.77
N ILE A 372 12.80 -1.82 -15.96
CA ILE A 372 13.26 -2.41 -17.24
C ILE A 372 14.70 -1.96 -17.58
N LYS A 373 15.02 -0.68 -17.34
CA LYS A 373 16.36 -0.12 -17.65
C LYS A 373 17.41 -0.46 -16.60
N SER A 374 17.01 -0.92 -15.41
CA SER A 374 17.96 -1.32 -14.39
C SER A 374 18.71 -2.58 -14.80
N ASN A 375 20.02 -2.57 -14.54
CA ASN A 375 20.85 -3.74 -14.79
C ASN A 375 20.58 -4.76 -13.66
N TRP A 376 19.83 -5.83 -13.98
CA TRP A 376 19.51 -6.92 -13.04
C TRP A 376 20.77 -7.78 -12.84
N ASN A 377 21.87 -7.15 -12.39
CA ASN A 377 23.06 -7.89 -12.03
C ASN A 377 22.73 -8.97 -11.02
N LYS A 378 23.46 -10.10 -11.09
CA LYS A 378 23.21 -11.34 -10.33
C LYS A 378 23.09 -11.20 -8.81
N GLY A 379 23.40 -10.04 -8.22
CA GLY A 379 23.21 -9.73 -6.80
C GLY A 379 21.98 -8.86 -6.56
N GLY A 380 21.08 -9.26 -5.64
CA GLY A 380 19.90 -8.48 -5.22
C GLY A 380 18.63 -8.75 -6.01
N ILE A 381 18.63 -9.69 -6.96
CA ILE A 381 17.43 -10.04 -7.74
C ILE A 381 16.28 -10.52 -6.84
N TYR A 382 16.54 -11.28 -5.79
CA TYR A 382 15.52 -11.79 -4.90
C TYR A 382 14.86 -10.68 -4.09
N ILE A 383 15.64 -9.72 -3.59
CA ILE A 383 15.09 -8.57 -2.85
C ILE A 383 14.26 -7.69 -3.78
N ARG A 384 14.73 -7.44 -5.02
CA ARG A 384 13.95 -6.67 -6.01
C ARG A 384 12.67 -7.37 -6.42
N ALA A 385 12.73 -8.67 -6.67
CA ALA A 385 11.54 -9.48 -6.92
C ALA A 385 10.56 -9.40 -5.73
N GLY A 386 11.07 -9.42 -4.50
CA GLY A 386 10.30 -9.22 -3.28
C GLY A 386 9.62 -7.86 -3.23
N LEU A 387 10.33 -6.77 -3.54
CA LEU A 387 9.76 -5.41 -3.56
C LEU A 387 8.69 -5.26 -4.64
N ILE A 388 8.91 -5.77 -5.85
CA ILE A 388 7.93 -5.71 -6.93
C ILE A 388 6.68 -6.55 -6.58
N ALA A 389 6.87 -7.76 -6.07
CA ALA A 389 5.78 -8.62 -5.64
C ALA A 389 4.99 -8.04 -4.45
N SER A 390 5.67 -7.34 -3.54
CA SER A 390 5.06 -6.58 -2.43
C SER A 390 4.11 -5.49 -2.97
N ILE A 391 4.58 -4.69 -3.92
CA ILE A 391 3.77 -3.68 -4.62
C ILE A 391 2.59 -4.34 -5.33
N THR A 392 2.82 -5.45 -6.05
CA THR A 392 1.77 -6.19 -6.74
C THR A 392 0.69 -6.68 -5.77
N SER A 393 1.09 -7.18 -4.59
CA SER A 393 0.14 -7.67 -3.58
C SER A 393 -0.90 -6.61 -3.22
N ILE A 394 -0.46 -5.42 -2.85
CA ILE A 394 -1.39 -4.37 -2.42
C ILE A 394 -2.21 -3.84 -3.59
N LEU A 395 -1.61 -3.66 -4.78
CA LEU A 395 -2.33 -3.19 -5.97
C LEU A 395 -3.44 -4.16 -6.40
N ILE A 396 -3.22 -5.48 -6.34
CA ILE A 396 -4.27 -6.47 -6.62
C ILE A 396 -5.34 -6.46 -5.52
N HIS A 397 -4.95 -6.32 -4.24
CA HIS A 397 -5.92 -6.23 -3.15
C HIS A 397 -6.81 -4.98 -3.26
N SER A 398 -6.27 -3.86 -3.71
CA SER A 398 -6.96 -2.59 -3.96
C SER A 398 -8.05 -2.66 -5.03
N LEU A 399 -8.10 -3.72 -5.85
CA LEU A 399 -9.22 -3.96 -6.77
C LEU A 399 -10.54 -4.30 -6.05
N VAL A 400 -10.45 -4.83 -4.83
CA VAL A 400 -11.61 -5.34 -4.09
C VAL A 400 -11.72 -4.80 -2.67
N ASP A 401 -10.86 -3.87 -2.29
CA ASP A 401 -10.90 -3.18 -0.99
C ASP A 401 -10.28 -1.78 -1.08
N PHE A 402 -10.30 -1.01 0.04
CA PHE A 402 -9.77 0.36 0.14
C PHE A 402 -8.49 0.40 1.00
N ASN A 403 -7.56 -0.49 0.72
CA ASN A 403 -6.33 -0.65 1.52
C ASN A 403 -5.43 0.59 1.52
N LEU A 404 -5.40 1.37 0.44
CA LEU A 404 -4.58 2.58 0.33
C LEU A 404 -5.18 3.79 1.06
N HIS A 405 -6.46 3.72 1.47
CA HIS A 405 -7.09 4.68 2.37
C HIS A 405 -6.78 4.41 3.85
N ILE A 406 -6.14 3.27 4.16
CA ILE A 406 -5.67 2.96 5.51
C ILE A 406 -4.24 3.50 5.68
N PRO A 407 -4.02 4.50 6.55
CA PRO A 407 -2.75 5.22 6.60
C PRO A 407 -1.53 4.33 6.82
N SER A 408 -1.60 3.31 7.68
CA SER A 408 -0.47 2.38 7.89
C SER A 408 -0.11 1.58 6.63
N ASN A 409 -1.11 1.17 5.84
CA ASN A 409 -0.90 0.45 4.59
C ASN A 409 -0.34 1.37 3.51
N ALA A 410 -0.87 2.59 3.39
CA ALA A 410 -0.37 3.61 2.47
C ALA A 410 1.07 4.04 2.80
N ILE A 411 1.40 4.22 4.08
CA ILE A 411 2.75 4.51 4.56
C ILE A 411 3.70 3.34 4.22
N THR A 412 3.29 2.10 4.48
CA THR A 412 4.10 0.92 4.16
C THR A 412 4.29 0.78 2.66
N PHE A 413 3.24 0.98 1.86
CA PHE A 413 3.32 0.99 0.40
C PHE A 413 4.28 2.07 -0.12
N SER A 414 4.19 3.29 0.41
CA SER A 414 5.08 4.40 0.06
C SER A 414 6.54 4.10 0.42
N ALA A 415 6.78 3.47 1.57
CA ALA A 415 8.11 3.01 1.95
C ALA A 415 8.64 1.94 0.98
N VAL A 416 7.84 0.93 0.63
CA VAL A 416 8.22 -0.14 -0.30
C VAL A 416 8.52 0.41 -1.70
N LEU A 417 7.69 1.35 -2.20
CA LEU A 417 7.97 2.08 -3.45
C LEU A 417 9.30 2.83 -3.38
N GLY A 418 9.53 3.56 -2.28
CA GLY A 418 10.79 4.28 -2.08
C GLY A 418 12.00 3.36 -1.99
N LEU A 419 11.89 2.22 -1.31
CA LEU A 419 12.95 1.20 -1.25
C LEU A 419 13.26 0.62 -2.64
N LEU A 420 12.24 0.41 -3.47
CA LEU A 420 12.45 -0.01 -4.87
C LEU A 420 13.20 1.06 -5.66
N VAL A 421 12.78 2.32 -5.58
CA VAL A 421 13.47 3.45 -6.23
C VAL A 421 14.92 3.56 -5.75
N ALA A 422 15.18 3.47 -4.44
CA ALA A 422 16.55 3.47 -3.90
C ALA A 422 17.40 2.32 -4.48
N GLY A 423 16.85 1.11 -4.55
CA GLY A 423 17.52 -0.03 -5.16
C GLY A 423 17.87 0.19 -6.63
N LEU A 424 16.93 0.74 -7.41
CA LEU A 424 17.15 1.06 -8.84
C LEU A 424 18.23 2.14 -9.04
N ARG A 425 18.28 3.14 -8.15
CA ARG A 425 19.29 4.20 -8.18
C ARG A 425 20.69 3.66 -7.88
N MET A 426 20.84 2.83 -6.84
CA MET A 426 22.10 2.18 -6.51
C MET A 426 22.67 1.34 -7.66
N ASP A 427 21.80 0.73 -8.47
CA ASP A 427 22.21 -0.01 -9.65
C ASP A 427 22.68 0.91 -10.80
N ALA A 428 22.03 2.08 -10.96
CA ALA A 428 22.38 3.05 -12.00
C ALA A 428 23.69 3.78 -11.72
N GLU A 429 24.01 4.03 -10.45
CA GLU A 429 25.24 4.68 -10.01
C GLU A 429 26.48 3.76 -10.14
N GLY A 430 26.27 2.51 -10.54
CA GLY A 430 27.33 1.57 -10.80
C GLY A 430 28.13 1.26 -9.54
N ASP A 431 27.45 0.86 -8.48
CA ASP A 431 28.06 0.30 -7.28
C ASP A 431 28.97 -0.87 -7.73
N LYS A 432 30.27 -0.55 -7.96
CA LYS A 432 31.27 -1.43 -8.57
C LYS A 432 31.59 -2.64 -7.69
N GLU A 433 31.00 -2.69 -6.50
CA GLU A 433 31.16 -3.83 -5.61
C GLU A 433 30.00 -4.81 -5.81
N PRO A 434 30.32 -6.06 -6.19
CA PRO A 434 29.30 -7.11 -6.21
C PRO A 434 28.68 -7.18 -4.81
N PHE A 435 27.34 -7.14 -4.76
CA PHE A 435 26.51 -7.23 -3.55
C PHE A 435 26.96 -8.28 -2.51
N MET A 436 27.82 -9.19 -2.91
CA MET A 436 28.23 -10.37 -2.17
C MET A 436 29.65 -10.31 -1.60
N LEU A 437 30.54 -9.45 -2.09
CA LEU A 437 31.95 -9.54 -1.73
C LEU A 437 32.40 -8.56 -0.63
N LYS A 438 31.69 -7.44 -0.40
CA LYS A 438 32.07 -6.47 0.61
C LYS A 438 31.35 -6.61 1.96
N TYR A 439 30.17 -7.27 1.94
CA TYR A 439 29.39 -7.48 3.14
C TYR A 439 28.81 -8.89 3.11
N GLY A 440 29.72 -9.87 3.10
CA GLY A 440 29.35 -11.25 3.36
C GLY A 440 28.49 -11.30 4.65
N TRP A 441 27.53 -12.16 4.66
CA TRP A 441 26.78 -12.50 5.87
C TRP A 441 27.69 -13.18 6.91
N ASP A 442 29.01 -13.17 6.66
CA ASP A 442 30.00 -13.95 7.37
C ASP A 442 30.68 -13.19 8.52
N ASP A 443 30.48 -11.87 8.63
CA ASP A 443 31.04 -11.08 9.73
C ASP A 443 29.92 -10.54 10.62
N GLU A 444 29.52 -11.32 11.60
CA GLU A 444 28.92 -11.15 12.94
C GLU A 444 27.91 -12.24 13.27
#